data_48f83baeba6347ceda051702c1305d04
#
_entry.id   48f83baeba6347ceda051702c1305d04
#
_cell.length_a   1.000
_cell.length_b   1.000
_cell.length_c   1.000
_cell.angle_alpha   90.00
_cell.angle_beta   90.00
_cell.angle_gamma   90.00
#
_symmetry.space_group_name_H-M   'P 1'
#
loop_
_entity.id
_entity.type
_entity.pdbx_description
1 polymer ?
#
loop_
_entity_poly.entity_id
_entity_poly.type
_entity_poly.pdbx_seq_one_letter_code
_entity_poly.pdbx_strand_id
1 'polypeptide(L)'
;MKTANTIKLTQEGAMTVLRGALDNAKNLGVHASVAVVDDGGHLIAFGRSEEAELYSVAICQAKARSAALTRFPSGKKSPSGNERDDHHAIAITLAAGAGSFVTIAGGFPIMVNGRCIGAVGASGASKNDVTIAQAGIAAFERA
;
A
#
# COMPACT_ATOMS: atom_id res chain seq x y z
N MET A 1 -5.20 -7.09 -31.22
CA MET A 1 -4.31 -7.80 -30.29
C MET A 1 -5.16 -8.51 -29.24
N LYS A 2 -4.95 -9.81 -29.04
CA LYS A 2 -5.72 -10.62 -28.07
C LYS A 2 -4.99 -10.77 -26.72
N THR A 3 -3.71 -10.50 -26.70
CA THR A 3 -2.85 -10.61 -25.50
C THR A 3 -1.88 -9.45 -25.44
N ALA A 4 -1.32 -9.20 -24.28
CA ALA A 4 -0.28 -8.20 -24.08
C ALA A 4 0.77 -8.73 -23.10
N ASN A 5 2.02 -8.38 -23.32
CA ASN A 5 3.07 -8.61 -22.33
C ASN A 5 2.88 -7.67 -21.14
N THR A 6 3.18 -8.15 -19.95
CA THR A 6 3.06 -7.37 -18.75
C THR A 6 4.30 -7.54 -17.85
N ILE A 7 4.62 -6.51 -17.09
CA ILE A 7 5.64 -6.54 -16.05
C ILE A 7 4.95 -6.93 -14.74
N LYS A 8 5.55 -7.84 -14.01
CA LYS A 8 5.06 -8.28 -12.69
C LYS A 8 6.05 -7.95 -11.58
N LEU A 9 5.50 -7.61 -10.43
CA LEU A 9 6.30 -7.52 -9.21
C LEU A 9 6.71 -8.94 -8.79
N THR A 10 8.00 -9.16 -8.60
CA THR A 10 8.53 -10.44 -8.12
C THR A 10 8.48 -10.49 -6.59
N GLN A 11 8.61 -11.69 -6.02
CA GLN A 11 8.75 -11.84 -4.57
C GLN A 11 9.98 -11.07 -4.07
N GLU A 12 11.10 -11.13 -4.77
CA GLU A 12 12.31 -10.40 -4.41
C GLU A 12 12.08 -8.88 -4.37
N GLY A 13 11.42 -8.33 -5.39
CA GLY A 13 11.05 -6.91 -5.42
C GLY A 13 10.12 -6.55 -4.28
N ALA A 14 9.11 -7.36 -4.00
CA ALA A 14 8.19 -7.15 -2.88
C ALA A 14 8.91 -7.19 -1.53
N MET A 15 9.86 -8.11 -1.34
CA MET A 15 10.68 -8.18 -0.12
C MET A 15 11.60 -6.97 0.02
N THR A 16 12.11 -6.41 -1.07
CA THR A 16 12.89 -5.17 -1.04
C THR A 16 12.04 -4.01 -0.53
N VAL A 17 10.82 -3.87 -1.04
CA VAL A 17 9.87 -2.86 -0.56
C VAL A 17 9.57 -3.05 0.92
N LEU A 18 9.25 -4.28 1.33
CA LEU A 18 8.92 -4.61 2.72
C LEU A 18 10.06 -4.24 3.67
N ARG A 19 11.27 -4.67 3.35
CA ARG A 19 12.46 -4.39 4.19
C ARG A 19 12.71 -2.90 4.30
N GLY A 20 12.67 -2.17 3.17
CA GLY A 20 12.86 -0.72 3.18
C GLY A 20 11.85 0.01 4.05
N ALA A 21 10.59 -0.40 4.02
CA ALA A 21 9.53 0.16 4.85
C ALA A 21 9.76 -0.15 6.34
N LEU A 22 10.02 -1.39 6.69
CA LEU A 22 10.23 -1.80 8.09
C LEU A 22 11.53 -1.21 8.67
N ASP A 23 12.59 -1.09 7.89
CA ASP A 23 13.82 -0.44 8.32
C ASP A 23 13.59 1.04 8.61
N ASN A 24 12.79 1.72 7.80
CA ASN A 24 12.42 3.11 8.03
C ASN A 24 11.61 3.26 9.33
N ALA A 25 10.64 2.38 9.58
CA ALA A 25 9.88 2.39 10.85
C ALA A 25 10.82 2.24 12.04
N LYS A 26 11.76 1.30 11.97
CA LYS A 26 12.77 1.07 13.01
C LYS A 26 13.63 2.33 13.23
N ASN A 27 14.09 2.96 12.16
CA ASN A 27 14.90 4.17 12.24
C ASN A 27 14.13 5.35 12.84
N LEU A 28 12.81 5.41 12.61
CA LEU A 28 11.93 6.42 13.24
C LEU A 28 11.58 6.10 14.68
N GLY A 29 11.94 4.91 15.16
CA GLY A 29 11.59 4.46 16.51
C GLY A 29 10.11 4.15 16.69
N VAL A 30 9.42 3.75 15.61
CA VAL A 30 8.00 3.42 15.64
C VAL A 30 7.76 1.98 15.19
N HIS A 31 6.59 1.45 15.48
CA HIS A 31 6.17 0.10 15.12
C HIS A 31 5.07 0.17 14.06
N ALA A 32 5.12 -0.73 13.09
CA ALA A 32 4.15 -0.77 12.00
C ALA A 32 3.95 -2.19 11.47
N SER A 33 2.81 -2.39 10.83
CA SER A 33 2.57 -3.50 9.92
C SER A 33 2.68 -2.99 8.49
N VAL A 34 3.33 -3.75 7.63
CA VAL A 34 3.53 -3.42 6.22
C VAL A 34 3.13 -4.60 5.36
N ALA A 35 2.33 -4.33 4.33
CA ALA A 35 1.92 -5.32 3.35
C ALA A 35 2.33 -4.88 1.95
N VAL A 36 2.78 -5.82 1.12
CA VAL A 36 3.06 -5.59 -0.29
C VAL A 36 2.20 -6.56 -1.10
N VAL A 37 1.45 -6.01 -2.04
CA VAL A 37 0.52 -6.76 -2.90
C VAL A 37 0.91 -6.63 -4.36
N ASP A 38 0.43 -7.55 -5.21
CA ASP A 38 0.54 -7.44 -6.65
C ASP A 38 -0.47 -6.43 -7.23
N ASP A 39 -0.51 -6.29 -8.54
CA ASP A 39 -1.42 -5.37 -9.25
C ASP A 39 -2.90 -5.75 -9.15
N GLY A 40 -3.22 -6.96 -8.74
CA GLY A 40 -4.57 -7.43 -8.43
C GLY A 40 -4.94 -7.33 -6.94
N GLY A 41 -4.04 -6.81 -6.11
CA GLY A 41 -4.27 -6.68 -4.67
C GLY A 41 -3.98 -7.93 -3.86
N HIS A 42 -3.35 -8.95 -4.45
CA HIS A 42 -3.01 -10.20 -3.76
C HIS A 42 -1.71 -10.06 -2.98
N LEU A 43 -1.69 -10.53 -1.76
CA LEU A 43 -0.54 -10.42 -0.85
C LEU A 43 0.67 -11.21 -1.37
N ILE A 44 1.83 -10.54 -1.44
CA ILE A 44 3.11 -11.18 -1.75
C ILE A 44 4.02 -11.20 -0.53
N ALA A 45 4.08 -10.10 0.22
CA ALA A 45 4.98 -9.96 1.36
C ALA A 45 4.31 -9.18 2.49
N PHE A 46 4.61 -9.56 3.73
CA PHE A 46 4.04 -8.96 4.92
C PHE A 46 5.03 -9.03 6.07
N GLY A 47 5.05 -7.98 6.89
CA GLY A 47 5.78 -7.96 8.14
C GLY A 47 5.11 -7.05 9.16
N ARG A 48 5.18 -7.46 10.42
CA ARG A 48 4.69 -6.71 11.56
C ARG A 48 5.80 -6.56 12.60
N SER A 49 6.06 -5.32 13.02
CA SER A 49 6.93 -5.07 14.17
C SER A 49 6.28 -5.62 15.45
N GLU A 50 7.08 -6.05 16.42
CA GLU A 50 6.62 -6.74 17.62
C GLU A 50 5.53 -5.99 18.38
N GLU A 51 5.68 -4.67 18.51
CA GLU A 51 4.77 -3.82 19.26
C GLU A 51 3.74 -3.08 18.39
N ALA A 52 3.62 -3.45 17.11
CA ALA A 52 2.61 -2.83 16.25
C ALA A 52 1.19 -3.20 16.71
N GLU A 53 0.28 -2.25 16.61
CA GLU A 53 -1.12 -2.46 16.95
C GLU A 53 -1.71 -3.62 16.13
N LEU A 54 -2.42 -4.55 16.78
CA LEU A 54 -2.86 -5.79 16.15
C LEU A 54 -3.79 -5.56 14.95
N TYR A 55 -4.69 -4.57 15.04
CA TYR A 55 -5.59 -4.26 13.93
C TYR A 55 -4.86 -3.66 12.72
N SER A 56 -3.62 -3.18 12.88
CA SER A 56 -2.83 -2.66 11.78
C SER A 56 -2.54 -3.71 10.69
N VAL A 57 -2.58 -4.98 11.04
CA VAL A 57 -2.41 -6.11 10.10
C VAL A 57 -3.46 -6.07 8.98
N ALA A 58 -4.73 -5.91 9.35
CA ALA A 58 -5.82 -5.81 8.37
C ALA A 58 -5.79 -4.48 7.62
N ILE A 59 -5.51 -3.39 8.32
CA ILE A 59 -5.54 -2.03 7.74
C ILE A 59 -4.41 -1.83 6.73
N CYS A 60 -3.19 -2.28 7.01
CA CYS A 60 -2.10 -2.15 6.05
C CYS A 60 -2.38 -2.89 4.74
N GLN A 61 -3.02 -4.05 4.81
CA GLN A 61 -3.43 -4.80 3.63
C GLN A 61 -4.53 -4.08 2.84
N ALA A 62 -5.52 -3.50 3.51
CA ALA A 62 -6.57 -2.72 2.87
C ALA A 62 -5.99 -1.47 2.17
N LYS A 63 -5.02 -0.79 2.79
CA LYS A 63 -4.32 0.35 2.20
C LYS A 63 -3.55 -0.08 0.94
N ALA A 64 -2.82 -1.19 1.00
CA ALA A 64 -2.09 -1.72 -0.15
C ALA A 64 -3.05 -2.09 -1.29
N ARG A 65 -4.14 -2.80 -1.01
CA ARG A 65 -5.16 -3.14 -2.01
C ARG A 65 -5.79 -1.91 -2.63
N SER A 66 -6.16 -0.92 -1.82
CA SER A 66 -6.70 0.35 -2.32
C SER A 66 -5.76 0.99 -3.33
N ALA A 67 -4.47 1.06 -3.00
CA ALA A 67 -3.48 1.68 -3.86
C ALA A 67 -3.25 0.88 -5.16
N ALA A 68 -3.25 -0.45 -5.09
CA ALA A 68 -3.11 -1.31 -6.28
C ALA A 68 -4.31 -1.19 -7.21
N LEU A 69 -5.53 -1.27 -6.67
CA LEU A 69 -6.76 -1.31 -7.45
C LEU A 69 -7.14 0.05 -8.03
N THR A 70 -6.81 1.15 -7.35
CA THR A 70 -7.02 2.52 -7.86
C THR A 70 -5.82 3.04 -8.65
N ARG A 71 -4.66 2.43 -8.51
CA ARG A 71 -3.37 2.89 -9.06
C ARG A 71 -3.02 4.30 -8.57
N PHE A 72 -3.43 4.61 -7.34
CA PHE A 72 -3.32 5.93 -6.73
C PHE A 72 -3.11 5.76 -5.22
N PRO A 73 -2.43 6.69 -4.54
CA PRO A 73 -2.26 6.61 -3.08
C PRO A 73 -3.59 6.50 -2.34
N SER A 74 -3.67 5.65 -1.33
CA SER A 74 -4.85 5.55 -0.48
C SER A 74 -5.02 6.83 0.33
N GLY A 75 -6.26 7.26 0.55
CA GLY A 75 -6.57 8.47 1.29
C GLY A 75 -7.90 9.08 0.89
N LYS A 76 -8.11 10.31 1.30
CA LYS A 76 -9.35 11.05 1.03
C LYS A 76 -9.49 11.46 -0.44
N LYS A 77 -8.38 11.67 -1.15
CA LYS A 77 -8.40 12.09 -2.55
C LYS A 77 -8.67 10.92 -3.49
N SER A 78 -9.48 11.17 -4.50
CA SER A 78 -9.68 10.25 -5.63
C SER A 78 -8.54 10.38 -6.64
N PRO A 79 -8.40 9.42 -7.60
CA PRO A 79 -7.43 9.54 -8.69
C PRO A 79 -7.60 10.80 -9.54
N SER A 80 -8.79 11.41 -9.57
CA SER A 80 -9.04 12.70 -10.24
C SER A 80 -8.53 13.91 -9.44
N GLY A 81 -8.00 13.69 -8.22
CA GLY A 81 -7.49 14.74 -7.35
C GLY A 81 -8.54 15.43 -6.48
N ASN A 82 -9.80 15.06 -6.61
CA ASN A 82 -10.88 15.62 -5.79
C ASN A 82 -10.97 14.89 -4.45
N GLU A 83 -11.21 15.64 -3.38
CA GLU A 83 -11.47 15.06 -2.07
C GLU A 83 -12.88 14.43 -2.05
N ARG A 84 -12.95 13.18 -1.57
CA ARG A 84 -14.23 12.47 -1.40
C ARG A 84 -14.95 13.03 -0.16
N ASP A 85 -16.26 13.29 -0.26
CA ASP A 85 -17.05 13.51 0.93
C ASP A 85 -17.28 12.19 1.71
N ASP A 86 -17.77 12.27 2.93
CA ASP A 86 -17.95 11.11 3.80
C ASP A 86 -18.95 10.11 3.22
N HIS A 87 -20.04 10.57 2.62
CA HIS A 87 -21.01 9.69 1.97
C HIS A 87 -20.38 8.89 0.84
N HIS A 88 -19.63 9.56 -0.04
CA HIS A 88 -18.97 8.91 -1.17
C HIS A 88 -17.90 7.91 -0.68
N ALA A 89 -17.11 8.29 0.32
CA ALA A 89 -16.08 7.41 0.90
C ALA A 89 -16.69 6.13 1.49
N ILE A 90 -17.78 6.25 2.23
CA ILE A 90 -18.48 5.09 2.81
C ILE A 90 -19.09 4.21 1.71
N ALA A 91 -19.80 4.82 0.74
CA ALA A 91 -20.44 4.09 -0.34
C ALA A 91 -19.43 3.29 -1.18
N ILE A 92 -18.30 3.89 -1.53
CA ILE A 92 -17.25 3.23 -2.31
C ILE A 92 -16.62 2.08 -1.52
N THR A 93 -16.37 2.28 -0.24
CA THR A 93 -15.79 1.25 0.63
C THR A 93 -16.71 0.04 0.72
N LEU A 94 -18.01 0.27 0.88
CA LEU A 94 -19.01 -0.80 0.93
C LEU A 94 -19.15 -1.52 -0.42
N ALA A 95 -19.14 -0.77 -1.52
CA ALA A 95 -19.27 -1.33 -2.86
C ALA A 95 -18.06 -2.17 -3.26
N ALA A 96 -16.85 -1.73 -2.91
CA ALA A 96 -15.61 -2.46 -3.19
C ALA A 96 -15.40 -3.67 -2.29
N GLY A 97 -16.05 -3.70 -1.14
CA GLY A 97 -15.94 -4.75 -0.15
C GLY A 97 -14.99 -4.39 0.99
N ALA A 98 -15.36 -4.80 2.20
CA ALA A 98 -14.53 -4.61 3.38
C ALA A 98 -13.16 -5.28 3.19
N GLY A 99 -12.09 -4.56 3.54
CA GLY A 99 -10.72 -5.04 3.40
C GLY A 99 -10.11 -4.86 2.00
N SER A 100 -10.89 -4.43 1.01
CA SER A 100 -10.41 -4.19 -0.37
C SER A 100 -10.22 -2.71 -0.69
N PHE A 101 -10.84 -1.84 0.08
CA PHE A 101 -10.76 -0.39 -0.13
C PHE A 101 -10.84 0.34 1.21
N VAL A 102 -10.00 1.37 1.37
CA VAL A 102 -10.00 2.23 2.56
C VAL A 102 -9.53 3.62 2.18
N THR A 103 -10.14 4.64 2.79
CA THR A 103 -9.81 6.06 2.54
C THR A 103 -8.84 6.63 3.56
N ILE A 104 -7.93 5.80 4.06
CA ILE A 104 -6.90 6.18 5.03
C ILE A 104 -5.55 6.18 4.33
N ALA A 105 -4.78 7.24 4.54
CA ALA A 105 -3.45 7.40 3.93
C ALA A 105 -2.45 6.34 4.43
N GLY A 106 -1.49 5.98 3.59
CA GLY A 106 -0.43 5.03 3.90
C GLY A 106 -0.28 3.90 2.90
N GLY A 107 -1.10 3.86 1.85
CA GLY A 107 -0.94 2.95 0.73
C GLY A 107 -0.44 3.69 -0.51
N PHE A 108 0.54 3.10 -1.20
CA PHE A 108 1.12 3.69 -2.42
C PHE A 108 1.31 2.64 -3.51
N PRO A 109 0.95 2.95 -4.76
CA PRO A 109 1.21 2.04 -5.87
C PRO A 109 2.71 1.98 -6.18
N ILE A 110 3.18 0.81 -6.59
CA ILE A 110 4.54 0.61 -7.11
C ILE A 110 4.44 0.72 -8.63
N MET A 111 5.07 1.76 -9.15
CA MET A 111 4.98 2.11 -10.58
C MET A 111 6.29 1.80 -11.29
N VAL A 112 6.21 1.16 -12.45
CA VAL A 112 7.35 0.94 -13.37
C VAL A 112 6.90 1.32 -14.77
N ASN A 113 7.60 2.28 -15.39
CA ASN A 113 7.29 2.77 -16.74
C ASN A 113 5.80 3.17 -16.89
N GLY A 114 5.26 3.86 -15.89
CA GLY A 114 3.87 4.32 -15.88
C GLY A 114 2.82 3.23 -15.62
N ARG A 115 3.25 2.00 -15.34
CA ARG A 115 2.35 0.88 -15.04
C ARG A 115 2.41 0.54 -13.56
N CYS A 116 1.24 0.34 -12.95
CA CYS A 116 1.15 -0.19 -11.59
C CYS A 116 1.41 -1.69 -11.62
N ILE A 117 2.44 -2.14 -10.89
CA ILE A 117 2.82 -3.55 -10.80
C ILE A 117 2.51 -4.15 -9.42
N GLY A 118 2.06 -3.33 -8.50
CA GLY A 118 1.74 -3.70 -7.13
C GLY A 118 1.56 -2.48 -6.26
N ALA A 119 1.49 -2.68 -4.97
CA ALA A 119 1.38 -1.60 -4.00
C ALA A 119 1.92 -2.01 -2.63
N VAL A 120 2.24 -1.01 -1.83
CA VAL A 120 2.64 -1.18 -0.43
C VAL A 120 1.68 -0.41 0.46
N GLY A 121 1.35 -0.97 1.61
CA GLY A 121 0.54 -0.30 2.64
C GLY A 121 1.21 -0.42 3.99
N ALA A 122 1.24 0.67 4.75
CA ALA A 122 1.75 0.72 6.10
C ALA A 122 0.67 1.22 7.06
N SER A 123 0.62 0.65 8.25
CA SER A 123 -0.34 1.02 9.29
C SER A 123 0.24 0.80 10.69
N GLY A 124 -0.27 1.53 11.66
CA GLY A 124 0.13 1.40 13.07
C GLY A 124 1.09 2.46 13.56
N ALA A 125 1.62 3.30 12.68
CA ALA A 125 2.55 4.38 13.03
C ALA A 125 1.94 5.78 12.83
N SER A 126 0.62 5.88 12.73
CA SER A 126 -0.12 7.13 12.60
C SER A 126 0.38 7.98 11.41
N LYS A 127 0.77 9.23 11.67
CA LYS A 127 1.28 10.14 10.64
C LYS A 127 2.53 9.63 9.90
N ASN A 128 3.24 8.68 10.47
CA ASN A 128 4.44 8.10 9.86
C ASN A 128 4.13 6.99 8.83
N ASP A 129 2.89 6.54 8.74
CA ASP A 129 2.51 5.48 7.80
C ASP A 129 2.87 5.82 6.35
N VAL A 130 2.61 7.06 5.94
CA VAL A 130 2.95 7.55 4.59
C VAL A 130 4.46 7.49 4.35
N THR A 131 5.26 8.00 5.29
CA THR A 131 6.73 8.01 5.18
C THR A 131 7.29 6.60 5.11
N ILE A 132 6.76 5.68 5.92
CA ILE A 132 7.18 4.27 5.96
C ILE A 132 6.90 3.59 4.61
N ALA A 133 5.70 3.74 4.07
CA ALA A 133 5.35 3.15 2.77
C ALA A 133 6.20 3.72 1.64
N GLN A 134 6.41 5.04 1.62
CA GLN A 134 7.26 5.70 0.62
C GLN A 134 8.72 5.25 0.71
N ALA A 135 9.23 5.01 1.90
CA ALA A 135 10.59 4.47 2.09
C ALA A 135 10.76 3.09 1.46
N GLY A 136 9.71 2.26 1.52
CA GLY A 136 9.69 0.97 0.84
C GLY A 136 9.82 1.11 -0.68
N ILE A 137 9.06 2.02 -1.28
CA ILE A 137 9.15 2.30 -2.71
C ILE A 137 10.52 2.86 -3.08
N ALA A 138 11.07 3.78 -2.29
CA ALA A 138 12.39 4.34 -2.53
C ALA A 138 13.47 3.24 -2.50
N ALA A 139 13.38 2.28 -1.60
CA ALA A 139 14.29 1.13 -1.56
C ALA A 139 14.20 0.28 -2.84
N PHE A 140 13.01 0.05 -3.34
CA PHE A 140 12.77 -0.67 -4.59
C PHE A 140 13.39 0.06 -5.80
N GLU A 141 13.20 1.37 -5.87
CA GLU A 141 13.72 2.18 -6.97
C GLU A 141 15.25 2.27 -7.00
N ARG A 142 15.90 2.15 -5.84
CA ARG A 142 17.36 2.15 -5.73
C ARG A 142 18.01 0.80 -6.02
N ALA A 143 17.25 -0.26 -5.94
CA ALA A 143 17.76 -1.63 -6.07
C ALA A 143 18.14 -2.00 -7.51
#